data_8cf18b479de697df46d8eac09b709f94
#
_entry.id   8cf18b479de697df46d8eac09b709f94
#
_cell.length_a   1.000
_cell.length_b   1.000
_cell.length_c   1.000
_cell.angle_alpha   90.00
_cell.angle_beta   90.00
_cell.angle_gamma   90.00
#
_symmetry.space_group_name_H-M   'P 1'
#
loop_
_entity.id
_entity.type
_entity.pdbx_description
1 polymer ?
#
loop_
_entity_poly.entity_id
_entity_poly.type
_entity_poly.pdbx_seq_one_letter_code
_entity_poly.pdbx_strand_id
1 'polypeptide(L)'
;RQMCIRDRLKDQGYQAIAMHPNKATNWKRSTAYRFLDFDDFISIDQFSDTAKRYRGMISDQANYEKIVETYENKEPGSPFFLFDVTMQNHSGYTNRYFQADINCNGYDSDEADQYFSLLKLSDEAISYLIRYFQQVDEPTMIIMFGDHSPKLPDAFETWIAGDAYQNLSVEDQEKFYGTPFFIWTNYSMKSESNVWISTNYLSSYALSLTGLELTPYLSL
;
A
#
# COMPACT_ATOMS: atom_id res chain seq x y z
N ARG A 1 15.57 -12.96 -12.51
CA ARG A 1 14.11 -13.06 -12.63
C ARG A 1 13.44 -13.91 -11.54
N GLN A 2 14.13 -14.86 -10.89
CA GLN A 2 13.54 -15.81 -9.92
C GLN A 2 13.31 -15.26 -8.49
N MET A 3 13.49 -13.98 -8.23
CA MET A 3 13.44 -13.41 -6.87
C MET A 3 12.20 -12.56 -6.57
N CYS A 4 11.28 -12.42 -7.51
CA CYS A 4 10.10 -11.61 -7.32
C CYS A 4 8.93 -12.45 -6.76
N ILE A 5 8.20 -11.93 -5.75
CA ILE A 5 7.02 -12.61 -5.19
C ILE A 5 6.04 -13.01 -6.29
N ARG A 6 5.83 -12.15 -7.29
CA ARG A 6 4.96 -12.41 -8.43
C ARG A 6 5.37 -13.68 -9.20
N ASP A 7 6.69 -13.86 -9.51
CA ASP A 7 7.17 -15.05 -10.24
C ASP A 7 6.81 -16.34 -9.49
N ARG A 8 6.98 -16.32 -8.17
CA ARG A 8 6.67 -17.48 -7.31
C ARG A 8 5.19 -17.80 -7.29
N LEU A 9 4.34 -16.79 -7.25
CA LEU A 9 2.90 -16.98 -7.26
C LEU A 9 2.41 -17.45 -8.64
N LYS A 10 2.96 -16.93 -9.73
CA LYS A 10 2.65 -17.41 -11.08
C LYS A 10 3.07 -18.86 -11.30
N ASP A 11 4.24 -19.27 -10.79
CA ASP A 11 4.68 -20.68 -10.83
C ASP A 11 3.70 -21.62 -10.12
N GLN A 12 2.89 -21.10 -9.20
CA GLN A 12 1.86 -21.83 -8.44
C GLN A 12 0.44 -21.57 -8.96
N GLY A 13 0.31 -21.04 -10.17
CA GLY A 13 -0.96 -20.89 -10.88
C GLY A 13 -1.73 -19.60 -10.61
N TYR A 14 -1.13 -18.62 -9.90
CA TYR A 14 -1.78 -17.33 -9.67
C TYR A 14 -1.75 -16.45 -10.93
N GLN A 15 -2.87 -15.80 -11.23
CA GLN A 15 -2.90 -14.67 -12.13
C GLN A 15 -2.29 -13.46 -11.41
N ALA A 16 -1.37 -12.75 -12.05
CA ALA A 16 -0.70 -11.59 -11.47
C ALA A 16 -1.20 -10.28 -12.10
N ILE A 17 -1.86 -9.44 -11.30
CA ILE A 17 -2.43 -8.16 -11.70
C ILE A 17 -1.70 -7.03 -11.00
N ALA A 18 -1.28 -5.99 -11.74
CA ALA A 18 -0.83 -4.74 -11.17
C ALA A 18 -1.97 -3.71 -11.20
N MET A 19 -2.07 -2.86 -10.17
CA MET A 19 -3.03 -1.75 -10.12
C MET A 19 -2.35 -0.46 -9.70
N HIS A 20 -2.74 0.65 -10.34
CA HIS A 20 -2.30 1.99 -9.94
C HIS A 20 -3.29 3.03 -10.46
N PRO A 21 -4.01 3.74 -9.59
CA PRO A 21 -5.08 4.65 -9.95
C PRO A 21 -4.56 5.99 -10.50
N ASN A 22 -3.60 5.94 -11.43
CA ASN A 22 -3.04 7.08 -12.13
C ASN A 22 -2.67 6.70 -13.58
N LYS A 23 -2.21 7.67 -14.37
CA LYS A 23 -1.88 7.45 -15.79
C LYS A 23 -0.86 6.31 -15.97
N ALA A 24 -1.18 5.37 -16.84
CA ALA A 24 -0.33 4.22 -17.16
C ALA A 24 1.08 4.61 -17.67
N THR A 25 1.20 5.79 -18.27
CA THR A 25 2.45 6.33 -18.79
C THR A 25 3.37 6.91 -17.72
N ASN A 26 2.83 7.30 -16.57
CA ASN A 26 3.63 7.86 -15.46
C ASN A 26 4.65 6.82 -14.99
N TRP A 27 5.92 7.25 -14.80
CA TRP A 27 7.04 6.38 -14.42
C TRP A 27 7.25 5.19 -15.37
N LYS A 28 6.73 5.27 -16.61
CA LYS A 28 6.74 4.16 -17.58
C LYS A 28 6.13 2.87 -17.02
N ARG A 29 5.11 2.97 -16.16
CA ARG A 29 4.53 1.82 -15.44
C ARG A 29 4.03 0.73 -16.36
N SER A 30 3.33 1.06 -17.46
CA SER A 30 2.89 0.09 -18.47
C SER A 30 4.04 -0.73 -19.05
N THR A 31 5.20 -0.11 -19.24
CA THR A 31 6.42 -0.78 -19.67
C THR A 31 7.02 -1.62 -18.54
N ALA A 32 7.12 -1.04 -17.35
CA ALA A 32 7.72 -1.71 -16.18
C ALA A 32 6.93 -2.97 -15.80
N TYR A 33 5.61 -2.89 -15.66
CA TYR A 33 4.78 -4.05 -15.30
C TYR A 33 4.78 -5.14 -16.36
N ARG A 34 4.83 -4.78 -17.64
CA ARG A 34 5.02 -5.75 -18.72
C ARG A 34 6.39 -6.45 -18.64
N PHE A 35 7.48 -5.72 -18.34
CA PHE A 35 8.80 -6.32 -18.13
C PHE A 35 8.87 -7.16 -16.85
N LEU A 36 8.10 -6.78 -15.84
CA LEU A 36 7.91 -7.58 -14.64
C LEU A 36 6.97 -8.77 -14.89
N ASP A 37 6.37 -8.90 -16.09
CA ASP A 37 5.54 -10.02 -16.53
C ASP A 37 4.23 -10.16 -15.73
N PHE A 38 3.61 -9.02 -15.34
CA PHE A 38 2.24 -9.02 -14.87
C PHE A 38 1.32 -9.37 -16.05
N ASP A 39 0.26 -10.14 -15.76
CA ASP A 39 -0.72 -10.58 -16.76
C ASP A 39 -1.65 -9.43 -17.18
N ASP A 40 -1.94 -8.51 -16.23
CA ASP A 40 -2.75 -7.32 -16.47
C ASP A 40 -2.26 -6.12 -15.68
N PHE A 41 -2.61 -4.90 -16.14
CA PHE A 41 -2.32 -3.65 -15.46
C PHE A 41 -3.54 -2.73 -15.49
N ILE A 42 -4.17 -2.55 -14.35
CA ILE A 42 -5.30 -1.65 -14.12
C ILE A 42 -4.78 -0.24 -13.82
N SER A 43 -5.02 0.70 -14.73
CA SER A 43 -4.66 2.11 -14.58
C SER A 43 -5.90 2.98 -14.39
N ILE A 44 -5.73 4.30 -14.26
CA ILE A 44 -6.82 5.25 -14.07
C ILE A 44 -7.92 5.14 -15.14
N ASP A 45 -7.58 4.69 -16.34
CA ASP A 45 -8.52 4.58 -17.47
C ASP A 45 -9.58 3.48 -17.28
N GLN A 46 -9.35 2.55 -16.32
CA GLN A 46 -10.31 1.50 -15.95
C GLN A 46 -11.13 1.84 -14.69
N PHE A 47 -10.96 3.04 -14.14
CA PHE A 47 -11.81 3.55 -13.05
C PHE A 47 -12.99 4.34 -13.63
N SER A 48 -14.12 4.32 -12.93
CA SER A 48 -15.27 5.14 -13.30
C SER A 48 -14.93 6.64 -13.26
N ASP A 49 -15.49 7.40 -14.20
CA ASP A 49 -15.39 8.87 -14.19
C ASP A 49 -15.98 9.48 -12.91
N THR A 50 -16.94 8.78 -12.29
CA THR A 50 -17.59 9.16 -11.02
C THR A 50 -16.87 8.62 -9.79
N ALA A 51 -15.74 7.90 -9.95
CA ALA A 51 -14.97 7.40 -8.82
C ALA A 51 -14.58 8.53 -7.87
N LYS A 52 -14.77 8.30 -6.58
CA LYS A 52 -14.48 9.29 -5.54
C LYS A 52 -13.01 9.74 -5.60
N ARG A 53 -12.80 11.04 -5.46
CA ARG A 53 -11.47 11.65 -5.53
C ARG A 53 -11.25 12.61 -4.39
N TYR A 54 -10.02 12.68 -3.92
CA TYR A 54 -9.52 13.74 -3.05
C TYR A 54 -8.35 14.43 -3.72
N ARG A 55 -8.33 15.76 -3.72
CA ARG A 55 -7.28 16.57 -4.34
C ARG A 55 -7.02 16.23 -5.82
N GLY A 56 -8.04 15.71 -6.53
CA GLY A 56 -7.96 15.24 -7.92
C GLY A 56 -7.45 13.79 -8.10
N MET A 57 -6.97 13.14 -7.05
CA MET A 57 -6.52 11.75 -7.06
C MET A 57 -7.66 10.80 -6.70
N ILE A 58 -7.70 9.62 -7.29
CA ILE A 58 -8.62 8.55 -6.90
C ILE A 58 -8.44 8.28 -5.40
N SER A 59 -9.55 8.19 -4.66
CA SER A 59 -9.51 7.86 -3.24
C SER A 59 -9.13 6.39 -3.03
N ASP A 60 -8.54 6.08 -1.87
CA ASP A 60 -8.24 4.71 -1.50
C ASP A 60 -9.51 3.86 -1.38
N GLN A 61 -10.64 4.46 -0.97
CA GLN A 61 -11.94 3.80 -0.99
C GLN A 61 -12.31 3.33 -2.39
N ALA A 62 -12.27 4.22 -3.39
CA ALA A 62 -12.60 3.86 -4.78
C ALA A 62 -11.58 2.88 -5.39
N ASN A 63 -10.32 2.97 -4.96
CA ASN A 63 -9.28 2.03 -5.36
C ASN A 63 -9.55 0.62 -4.81
N TYR A 64 -9.94 0.50 -3.54
CA TYR A 64 -10.26 -0.78 -2.93
C TYR A 64 -11.60 -1.36 -3.41
N GLU A 65 -12.57 -0.52 -3.76
CA GLU A 65 -13.77 -0.95 -4.48
C GLU A 65 -13.40 -1.58 -5.83
N LYS A 66 -12.39 -1.05 -6.53
CA LYS A 66 -11.87 -1.65 -7.77
C LYS A 66 -11.14 -2.97 -7.52
N ILE A 67 -10.45 -3.14 -6.39
CA ILE A 67 -9.88 -4.44 -5.99
C ILE A 67 -10.99 -5.48 -5.82
N VAL A 68 -12.05 -5.11 -5.09
CA VAL A 68 -13.21 -5.99 -4.89
C VAL A 68 -13.87 -6.36 -6.21
N GLU A 69 -14.14 -5.38 -7.09
CA GLU A 69 -14.67 -5.62 -8.44
C GLU A 69 -13.78 -6.58 -9.25
N THR A 70 -12.46 -6.42 -9.17
CA THR A 70 -11.49 -7.30 -9.85
C THR A 70 -11.57 -8.71 -9.30
N TYR A 71 -11.67 -8.86 -7.97
CA TYR A 71 -11.84 -10.15 -7.32
C TYR A 71 -13.16 -10.84 -7.73
N GLU A 72 -14.26 -10.12 -7.75
CA GLU A 72 -15.58 -10.67 -8.10
C GLU A 72 -15.66 -11.12 -9.57
N ASN A 73 -14.89 -10.49 -10.45
CA ASN A 73 -14.87 -10.79 -11.88
C ASN A 73 -13.77 -11.79 -12.29
N LYS A 74 -12.97 -12.31 -11.34
CA LYS A 74 -11.98 -13.34 -11.67
C LYS A 74 -12.64 -14.67 -12.06
N GLU A 75 -11.91 -15.50 -12.78
CA GLU A 75 -12.37 -16.87 -13.07
C GLU A 75 -12.56 -17.66 -11.75
N PRO A 76 -13.71 -18.31 -11.57
CA PRO A 76 -13.98 -19.10 -10.36
C PRO A 76 -12.91 -20.14 -10.09
N GLY A 77 -12.41 -20.18 -8.85
CA GLY A 77 -11.37 -21.13 -8.42
C GLY A 77 -9.95 -20.80 -8.89
N SER A 78 -9.75 -19.71 -9.65
CA SER A 78 -8.41 -19.25 -10.02
C SER A 78 -7.84 -18.33 -8.95
N PRO A 79 -6.69 -18.66 -8.35
CA PRO A 79 -6.07 -17.75 -7.41
C PRO A 79 -5.50 -16.52 -8.15
N PHE A 80 -5.51 -15.35 -7.51
CA PHE A 80 -4.88 -14.18 -8.09
C PHE A 80 -4.01 -13.43 -7.07
N PHE A 81 -2.99 -12.77 -7.59
CA PHE A 81 -2.12 -11.87 -6.87
C PHE A 81 -2.31 -10.47 -7.42
N LEU A 82 -2.74 -9.54 -6.60
CA LEU A 82 -2.90 -8.14 -6.98
C LEU A 82 -1.89 -7.29 -6.24
N PHE A 83 -1.04 -6.59 -6.99
CA PHE A 83 -0.10 -5.59 -6.48
C PHE A 83 -0.63 -4.20 -6.77
N ASP A 84 -1.04 -3.52 -5.73
CA ASP A 84 -1.62 -2.19 -5.81
C ASP A 84 -0.67 -1.11 -5.26
N VAL A 85 -0.63 0.04 -5.94
CA VAL A 85 0.08 1.23 -5.49
C VAL A 85 -0.92 2.39 -5.49
N THR A 86 -1.41 2.77 -4.32
CA THR A 86 -2.42 3.82 -4.16
C THR A 86 -1.87 5.23 -4.47
N MET A 87 -2.74 6.23 -4.56
CA MET A 87 -2.35 7.61 -4.89
C MET A 87 -2.92 8.66 -3.94
N GLN A 88 -3.91 8.33 -3.12
CA GLN A 88 -4.61 9.30 -2.29
C GLN A 88 -3.67 10.14 -1.44
N ASN A 89 -2.66 9.51 -0.85
CA ASN A 89 -1.73 10.15 0.10
C ASN A 89 -0.46 10.70 -0.56
N HIS A 90 -0.36 10.69 -1.90
CA HIS A 90 0.78 11.28 -2.59
C HIS A 90 0.94 12.77 -2.24
N SER A 91 2.18 13.22 -2.07
CA SER A 91 2.55 14.56 -1.58
C SER A 91 1.92 15.74 -2.36
N GLY A 92 2.02 16.91 -1.75
CA GLY A 92 1.38 18.15 -2.14
C GLY A 92 0.15 18.41 -1.28
N TYR A 93 0.34 18.56 0.05
CA TYR A 93 -0.75 18.71 1.04
C TYR A 93 -1.18 20.18 1.21
N THR A 94 -1.20 20.94 0.12
CA THR A 94 -1.54 22.37 0.09
C THR A 94 -2.82 22.66 -0.69
N ASN A 95 -3.73 21.68 -0.79
CA ASN A 95 -4.94 21.84 -1.59
C ASN A 95 -6.00 22.63 -0.80
N ARG A 96 -6.26 23.87 -1.22
CA ARG A 96 -7.24 24.77 -0.58
C ARG A 96 -8.70 24.29 -0.62
N TYR A 97 -9.01 23.31 -1.44
CA TYR A 97 -10.35 22.74 -1.56
C TYR A 97 -10.54 21.44 -0.76
N PHE A 98 -9.45 20.91 -0.21
CA PHE A 98 -9.52 19.78 0.70
C PHE A 98 -9.54 20.33 2.14
N GLN A 99 -10.64 20.11 2.83
CA GLN A 99 -10.77 20.50 4.24
C GLN A 99 -10.27 19.37 5.13
N ALA A 100 -9.23 19.65 5.90
CA ALA A 100 -8.77 18.74 6.94
C ALA A 100 -9.81 18.65 8.07
N ASP A 101 -10.01 17.45 8.60
CA ASP A 101 -10.86 17.19 9.77
C ASP A 101 -10.03 16.73 10.98
N ILE A 102 -8.72 16.60 10.82
CA ILE A 102 -7.75 16.34 11.88
C ILE A 102 -6.83 17.56 12.00
N ASN A 103 -6.61 18.01 13.22
CA ASN A 103 -5.65 19.06 13.53
C ASN A 103 -4.56 18.52 14.46
N CYS A 104 -3.31 18.88 14.19
CA CYS A 104 -2.19 18.52 15.03
C CYS A 104 -2.18 19.36 16.31
N ASN A 105 -2.39 18.73 17.47
CA ASN A 105 -2.32 19.40 18.75
C ASN A 105 -0.89 19.92 19.02
N GLY A 106 -0.75 21.21 19.25
CA GLY A 106 0.52 21.84 19.64
C GLY A 106 1.38 22.31 18.49
N TYR A 107 0.95 22.14 17.23
CA TYR A 107 1.64 22.67 16.06
C TYR A 107 0.64 23.05 14.96
N ASP A 108 0.70 24.27 14.47
CA ASP A 108 -0.15 24.80 13.40
C ASP A 108 0.50 24.52 12.03
N SER A 109 -0.05 23.56 11.28
CA SER A 109 0.44 23.17 9.96
C SER A 109 -0.69 22.59 9.09
N ASP A 110 -1.16 23.40 8.16
CA ASP A 110 -2.16 22.99 7.17
C ASP A 110 -1.73 21.72 6.40
N GLU A 111 -0.45 21.59 6.06
CA GLU A 111 0.07 20.41 5.35
C GLU A 111 0.00 19.15 6.20
N ALA A 112 0.38 19.23 7.47
CA ALA A 112 0.31 18.10 8.38
C ALA A 112 -1.15 17.70 8.63
N ASP A 113 -2.03 18.66 8.86
CA ASP A 113 -3.47 18.45 9.07
C ASP A 113 -4.12 17.78 7.85
N GLN A 114 -3.79 18.24 6.63
CA GLN A 114 -4.25 17.59 5.41
C GLN A 114 -3.72 16.16 5.28
N TYR A 115 -2.45 15.93 5.56
CA TYR A 115 -1.87 14.59 5.51
C TYR A 115 -2.54 13.63 6.49
N PHE A 116 -2.71 14.01 7.75
CA PHE A 116 -3.33 13.16 8.76
C PHE A 116 -4.82 12.91 8.48
N SER A 117 -5.52 13.89 7.92
CA SER A 117 -6.90 13.71 7.47
C SER A 117 -7.01 12.72 6.31
N LEU A 118 -6.06 12.73 5.37
CA LEU A 118 -5.97 11.76 4.29
C LEU A 118 -5.63 10.36 4.82
N LEU A 119 -4.72 10.26 5.78
CA LEU A 119 -4.35 8.99 6.42
C LEU A 119 -5.55 8.35 7.15
N LYS A 120 -6.37 9.15 7.84
CA LYS A 120 -7.64 8.68 8.43
C LYS A 120 -8.57 8.10 7.35
N LEU A 121 -8.70 8.77 6.22
CA LEU A 121 -9.52 8.27 5.10
C LEU A 121 -8.97 6.96 4.52
N SER A 122 -7.65 6.77 4.52
CA SER A 122 -7.02 5.49 4.13
C SER A 122 -7.31 4.39 5.15
N ASP A 123 -7.30 4.70 6.45
CA ASP A 123 -7.65 3.75 7.52
C ASP A 123 -9.12 3.30 7.40
N GLU A 124 -10.04 4.22 7.12
CA GLU A 124 -11.43 3.91 6.84
C GLU A 124 -11.59 3.01 5.60
N ALA A 125 -10.82 3.30 4.54
CA ALA A 125 -10.86 2.53 3.31
C ALA A 125 -10.29 1.11 3.48
N ILE A 126 -9.17 0.94 4.19
CA ILE A 126 -8.62 -0.40 4.45
C ILE A 126 -9.55 -1.23 5.33
N SER A 127 -10.25 -0.59 6.27
CA SER A 127 -11.28 -1.24 7.07
C SER A 127 -12.43 -1.77 6.21
N TYR A 128 -12.81 -1.07 5.13
CA TYR A 128 -13.77 -1.58 4.15
C TYR A 128 -13.26 -2.83 3.45
N LEU A 129 -12.02 -2.81 2.95
CA LEU A 129 -11.42 -3.94 2.24
C LEU A 129 -11.31 -5.18 3.14
N ILE A 130 -10.86 -5.00 4.38
CA ILE A 130 -10.78 -6.09 5.37
C ILE A 130 -12.16 -6.67 5.65
N ARG A 131 -13.18 -5.84 5.89
CA ARG A 131 -14.56 -6.32 6.14
C ARG A 131 -15.14 -7.10 4.97
N TYR A 132 -14.82 -6.73 3.74
CA TYR A 132 -15.24 -7.48 2.57
C TYR A 132 -14.61 -8.87 2.56
N PHE A 133 -13.27 -8.96 2.63
CA PHE A 133 -12.58 -10.24 2.56
C PHE A 133 -12.74 -11.11 3.81
N GLN A 134 -13.15 -10.54 4.93
CA GLN A 134 -13.51 -11.29 6.14
C GLN A 134 -14.74 -12.20 5.92
N GLN A 135 -15.59 -11.87 4.94
CA GLN A 135 -16.80 -12.64 4.61
C GLN A 135 -16.60 -13.60 3.42
N VAL A 136 -15.41 -13.63 2.85
CA VAL A 136 -15.05 -14.47 1.71
C VAL A 136 -14.52 -15.81 2.22
N ASP A 137 -15.03 -16.92 1.68
CA ASP A 137 -14.59 -18.27 2.05
C ASP A 137 -13.20 -18.63 1.48
N GLU A 138 -12.80 -18.00 0.37
CA GLU A 138 -11.49 -18.24 -0.25
C GLU A 138 -10.37 -17.68 0.64
N PRO A 139 -9.33 -18.46 0.96
CA PRO A 139 -8.22 -18.00 1.76
C PRO A 139 -7.56 -16.76 1.16
N THR A 140 -7.59 -15.65 1.91
CA THR A 140 -7.12 -14.36 1.46
C THR A 140 -6.09 -13.77 2.43
N MET A 141 -5.00 -13.24 1.90
CA MET A 141 -4.00 -12.47 2.63
C MET A 141 -3.93 -11.05 2.07
N ILE A 142 -4.00 -10.05 2.94
CA ILE A 142 -3.77 -8.65 2.62
C ILE A 142 -2.49 -8.21 3.29
N ILE A 143 -1.55 -7.65 2.51
CA ILE A 143 -0.31 -7.06 2.98
C ILE A 143 -0.37 -5.58 2.66
N MET A 144 -0.37 -4.74 3.68
CA MET A 144 -0.29 -3.28 3.52
C MET A 144 1.03 -2.77 4.07
N PHE A 145 1.67 -1.89 3.34
CA PHE A 145 2.92 -1.25 3.78
C PHE A 145 3.04 0.14 3.15
N GLY A 146 3.72 1.05 3.85
CA GLY A 146 4.13 2.32 3.27
C GLY A 146 5.37 2.13 2.41
N ASP A 147 5.43 2.81 1.27
CA ASP A 147 6.58 2.80 0.36
C ASP A 147 7.69 3.76 0.84
N HIS A 148 7.30 4.87 1.45
CA HIS A 148 8.19 5.86 2.08
C HIS A 148 7.41 6.82 2.99
N SER A 149 8.12 7.55 3.83
CA SER A 149 7.53 8.60 4.67
C SER A 149 7.01 9.79 3.82
N PRO A 150 5.99 10.54 4.28
CA PRO A 150 5.50 11.72 3.59
C PRO A 150 6.55 12.82 3.61
N LYS A 151 6.54 13.69 2.60
CA LYS A 151 7.28 14.95 2.67
C LYS A 151 6.40 16.02 3.33
N LEU A 152 6.67 16.29 4.58
CA LEU A 152 6.07 17.35 5.37
C LEU A 152 7.04 18.55 5.52
N PRO A 153 6.58 19.72 6.01
CA PRO A 153 7.47 20.85 6.26
C PRO A 153 8.61 20.52 7.24
N ASP A 154 9.83 20.89 6.92
CA ASP A 154 11.01 20.61 7.74
C ASP A 154 10.86 21.13 9.20
N ALA A 155 10.14 22.25 9.38
CA ALA A 155 9.83 22.78 10.71
C ALA A 155 8.90 21.89 11.51
N PHE A 156 7.94 21.24 10.85
CA PHE A 156 7.05 20.25 11.47
C PHE A 156 7.81 18.97 11.82
N GLU A 157 8.66 18.48 10.90
CA GLU A 157 9.51 17.31 11.15
C GLU A 157 10.46 17.54 12.33
N THR A 158 11.08 18.76 12.40
CA THR A 158 11.93 19.17 13.52
C THR A 158 11.15 19.23 14.84
N TRP A 159 9.91 19.74 14.82
CA TRP A 159 9.07 19.80 16.01
C TRP A 159 8.70 18.40 16.54
N ILE A 160 8.35 17.46 15.67
CA ILE A 160 8.04 16.07 16.06
C ILE A 160 9.30 15.37 16.62
N ALA A 161 10.45 15.55 15.98
CA ALA A 161 11.68 14.90 16.37
C ALA A 161 12.34 15.52 17.62
N GLY A 162 11.98 16.76 17.96
CA GLY A 162 12.55 17.53 19.06
C GLY A 162 13.86 18.24 18.72
N ASP A 163 14.46 17.98 17.56
CA ASP A 163 15.67 18.64 17.03
C ASP A 163 15.73 18.51 15.50
N ALA A 164 16.59 19.26 14.86
CA ALA A 164 16.86 19.16 13.44
C ALA A 164 17.46 17.80 13.08
N TYR A 165 17.06 17.23 11.94
CA TYR A 165 17.45 15.89 11.49
C TYR A 165 18.94 15.59 11.63
N GLN A 166 19.84 16.54 11.25
CA GLN A 166 21.29 16.37 11.32
C GLN A 166 21.87 16.27 12.75
N ASN A 167 21.10 16.66 13.75
CA ASN A 167 21.49 16.63 15.16
C ASN A 167 20.97 15.38 15.88
N LEU A 168 20.05 14.63 15.25
CA LEU A 168 19.46 13.43 15.83
C LEU A 168 20.47 12.29 15.91
N SER A 169 20.25 11.38 16.83
CA SER A 169 20.98 10.11 16.87
C SER A 169 20.74 9.31 15.59
N VAL A 170 21.65 8.39 15.23
CA VAL A 170 21.47 7.51 14.06
C VAL A 170 20.16 6.72 14.17
N GLU A 171 19.84 6.22 15.36
CA GLU A 171 18.60 5.49 15.63
C GLU A 171 17.34 6.35 15.37
N ASP A 172 17.35 7.64 15.75
CA ASP A 172 16.24 8.54 15.50
C ASP A 172 16.17 8.96 14.03
N GLN A 173 17.31 9.11 13.35
CA GLN A 173 17.34 9.35 11.91
C GLN A 173 16.75 8.17 11.12
N GLU A 174 16.99 6.92 11.54
CA GLU A 174 16.44 5.73 10.90
C GLU A 174 14.90 5.70 10.96
N LYS A 175 14.29 6.25 12.02
CA LYS A 175 12.82 6.34 12.15
C LYS A 175 12.15 7.12 11.02
N PHE A 176 12.84 8.07 10.40
CA PHE A 176 12.33 8.81 9.23
C PHE A 176 12.20 7.95 7.98
N TYR A 177 12.87 6.81 7.93
CA TYR A 177 12.82 5.86 6.81
C TYR A 177 11.96 4.64 7.11
N GLY A 178 11.51 4.50 8.36
CA GLY A 178 10.61 3.43 8.77
C GLY A 178 9.18 3.71 8.32
N THR A 179 8.53 2.72 7.71
CA THR A 179 7.11 2.77 7.38
C THR A 179 6.36 1.62 8.03
N PRO A 180 5.11 1.82 8.47
CA PRO A 180 4.33 0.74 9.04
C PRO A 180 3.94 -0.28 7.98
N PHE A 181 3.83 -1.54 8.41
CA PHE A 181 3.19 -2.58 7.62
C PHE A 181 2.31 -3.45 8.51
N PHE A 182 1.34 -4.11 7.90
CA PHE A 182 0.62 -5.21 8.53
C PHE A 182 0.31 -6.31 7.51
N ILE A 183 0.13 -7.52 8.03
CA ILE A 183 -0.36 -8.68 7.29
C ILE A 183 -1.64 -9.15 7.96
N TRP A 184 -2.71 -9.22 7.20
CA TRP A 184 -4.00 -9.70 7.64
C TRP A 184 -4.44 -10.90 6.80
N THR A 185 -5.12 -11.85 7.42
CA THR A 185 -5.71 -13.00 6.73
C THR A 185 -7.12 -13.27 7.25
N ASN A 186 -7.99 -13.82 6.39
CA ASN A 186 -9.30 -14.32 6.78
C ASN A 186 -9.26 -15.76 7.33
N TYR A 187 -8.08 -16.33 7.48
CA TYR A 187 -7.84 -17.64 8.06
C TYR A 187 -6.90 -17.54 9.28
N SER A 188 -6.85 -18.62 10.08
CA SER A 188 -6.02 -18.63 11.29
C SER A 188 -4.53 -18.57 10.94
N MET A 189 -3.84 -17.59 11.47
CA MET A 189 -2.41 -17.38 11.36
C MET A 189 -1.84 -16.97 12.72
N LYS A 190 -0.56 -17.34 12.99
CA LYS A 190 0.13 -16.86 14.19
C LYS A 190 0.25 -15.35 14.14
N SER A 191 -0.25 -14.68 15.17
CA SER A 191 -0.10 -13.23 15.31
C SER A 191 1.28 -12.87 15.85
N GLU A 192 1.93 -11.91 15.23
CA GLU A 192 3.18 -11.31 15.68
C GLU A 192 3.04 -9.77 15.70
N SER A 193 3.78 -9.10 16.58
CA SER A 193 3.79 -7.65 16.70
C SER A 193 5.22 -7.14 16.83
N ASN A 194 5.41 -5.85 16.53
CA ASN A 194 6.72 -5.18 16.59
C ASN A 194 7.79 -5.85 15.73
N VAL A 195 7.40 -6.35 14.54
CA VAL A 195 8.33 -6.92 13.57
C VAL A 195 9.02 -5.79 12.83
N TRP A 196 10.35 -5.73 12.92
CA TRP A 196 11.20 -4.84 12.14
C TRP A 196 11.86 -5.63 11.03
N ILE A 197 11.65 -5.22 9.79
CA ILE A 197 12.15 -5.94 8.63
C ILE A 197 12.51 -4.96 7.51
N SER A 198 13.58 -5.24 6.79
CA SER A 198 13.86 -4.49 5.56
C SER A 198 12.83 -4.82 4.48
N THR A 199 12.39 -3.82 3.73
CA THR A 199 11.44 -3.98 2.61
C THR A 199 11.85 -5.09 1.64
N ASN A 200 13.14 -5.32 1.45
CA ASN A 200 13.66 -6.41 0.61
C ASN A 200 13.25 -7.81 1.08
N TYR A 201 12.97 -7.98 2.37
CA TYR A 201 12.59 -9.27 2.96
C TYR A 201 11.08 -9.40 3.20
N LEU A 202 10.30 -8.31 3.02
CA LEU A 202 8.86 -8.34 3.30
C LEU A 202 8.14 -9.42 2.47
N SER A 203 8.49 -9.58 1.20
CA SER A 203 7.89 -10.60 0.33
C SER A 203 8.24 -12.02 0.78
N SER A 204 9.49 -12.27 1.20
CA SER A 204 9.91 -13.57 1.72
C SER A 204 9.22 -13.89 3.04
N TYR A 205 9.13 -12.90 3.93
CA TYR A 205 8.43 -13.02 5.20
C TYR A 205 6.94 -13.34 4.98
N ALA A 206 6.27 -12.58 4.11
CA ALA A 206 4.87 -12.81 3.80
C ALA A 206 4.63 -14.22 3.21
N LEU A 207 5.45 -14.64 2.24
CA LEU A 207 5.35 -15.98 1.66
C LEU A 207 5.58 -17.08 2.70
N SER A 208 6.48 -16.89 3.67
CA SER A 208 6.71 -17.87 4.73
C SER A 208 5.47 -18.12 5.61
N LEU A 209 4.53 -17.18 5.64
CA LEU A 209 3.29 -17.27 6.40
C LEU A 209 2.14 -17.95 5.63
N THR A 210 2.29 -18.14 4.30
CA THR A 210 1.23 -18.69 3.45
C THR A 210 1.22 -20.21 3.37
N GLY A 211 2.31 -20.87 3.75
CA GLY A 211 2.53 -22.29 3.48
C GLY A 211 2.80 -22.63 2.00
N LEU A 212 2.95 -21.61 1.14
CA LEU A 212 3.35 -21.80 -0.24
C LEU A 212 4.82 -22.22 -0.35
N GLU A 213 5.18 -22.89 -1.43
CA GLU A 213 6.53 -23.37 -1.65
C GLU A 213 7.52 -22.20 -1.83
N LEU A 214 8.57 -22.17 -1.01
CA LEU A 214 9.63 -21.17 -1.08
C LEU A 214 10.79 -21.69 -1.92
N THR A 215 11.51 -20.78 -2.59
CA THR A 215 12.83 -21.13 -3.15
C THR A 215 13.87 -21.24 -2.03
N PRO A 216 15.00 -21.94 -2.25
CA PRO A 216 16.11 -21.92 -1.30
C PRO A 216 16.64 -20.53 -0.95
N TYR A 217 16.48 -19.56 -1.85
CA TYR A 217 16.86 -18.16 -1.61
C TYR A 217 15.86 -17.44 -0.65
N LEU A 218 14.59 -17.79 -0.70
CA LEU A 218 13.54 -17.18 0.13
C LEU A 218 13.34 -17.87 1.47
N SER A 219 13.93 -19.05 1.66
CA SER A 219 13.87 -19.85 2.89
C SER A 219 15.04 -19.59 3.84
N LEU A 220 15.90 -18.61 3.53
CA LEU A 220 16.97 -18.12 4.39
C LEU A 220 16.46 -17.00 5.30
#